data_e4d0b69b4f6918b9e3c06da930140a2c
#
_entry.id   e4d0b69b4f6918b9e3c06da930140a2c
#
_cell.length_a   1.000
_cell.length_b   1.000
_cell.length_c   1.000
_cell.angle_alpha   90.00
_cell.angle_beta   90.00
_cell.angle_gamma   90.00
#
_symmetry.space_group_name_H-M   'P 1'
#
loop_
_entity.id
_entity.type
_entity.pdbx_description
1 polymer ?
#
loop_
_entity_poly.entity_id
_entity_poly.type
_entity_poly.pdbx_seq_one_letter_code
_entity_poly.pdbx_strand_id
1 'polypeptide(L)'
;MALSGDRQWIHSDLERAKAALPAGRTIVPGNLLLVQLPRLLQRVYTVAVFEKCMVAEYRQVRFRHIVDANVRLFLHAKVLSVTPTRGFVRVETACEIHFAETRRPALTATIVDLFYDAQ
;
A
#
# COMPACT_ATOMS: atom_id res chain seq x y z
N MET A 1 15.45 2.91 -6.51
CA MET A 1 15.01 2.09 -5.34
C MET A 1 15.96 0.90 -5.14
N ALA A 2 16.98 1.10 -4.31
CA ALA A 2 17.97 0.03 -4.07
C ALA A 2 17.38 -1.18 -3.35
N LEU A 3 16.49 -0.95 -2.40
CA LEU A 3 15.91 -2.01 -1.58
C LEU A 3 15.03 -2.98 -2.39
N SER A 4 14.28 -2.47 -3.36
CA SER A 4 13.41 -3.29 -4.21
C SER A 4 14.16 -3.93 -5.38
N GLY A 5 15.36 -3.48 -5.69
CA GLY A 5 16.09 -3.89 -6.87
C GLY A 5 15.58 -3.31 -8.17
N ASP A 6 14.53 -2.50 -8.13
CA ASP A 6 13.98 -1.85 -9.31
C ASP A 6 14.81 -0.63 -9.67
N ARG A 7 15.48 -0.69 -10.81
CA ARG A 7 16.40 0.35 -11.29
C ARG A 7 15.94 1.01 -12.57
N GLN A 8 14.66 0.86 -12.91
CA GLN A 8 14.15 1.52 -14.11
C GLN A 8 14.29 3.04 -13.98
N TRP A 9 14.69 3.69 -15.09
CA TRP A 9 14.93 5.13 -15.11
C TRP A 9 13.69 5.96 -14.72
N ILE A 10 12.48 5.45 -14.97
CA ILE A 10 11.23 6.15 -14.65
C ILE A 10 11.08 6.44 -13.16
N HIS A 11 11.81 5.72 -12.31
CA HIS A 11 11.76 5.88 -10.86
C HIS A 11 12.90 6.72 -10.29
N SER A 12 13.95 6.98 -11.07
CA SER A 12 15.18 7.57 -10.53
C SER A 12 15.86 8.62 -11.40
N ASP A 13 15.68 8.60 -12.71
CA ASP A 13 16.37 9.53 -13.61
C ASP A 13 15.52 10.78 -13.84
N LEU A 14 15.80 11.84 -13.06
CA LEU A 14 15.07 13.10 -13.13
C LEU A 14 15.16 13.79 -14.47
N GLU A 15 16.34 13.79 -15.10
CA GLU A 15 16.54 14.49 -16.38
C GLU A 15 15.77 13.82 -17.51
N ARG A 16 15.82 12.49 -17.54
CA ARG A 16 15.09 11.71 -18.53
C ARG A 16 13.57 11.80 -18.29
N ALA A 17 13.15 11.86 -17.03
CA ALA A 17 11.75 12.00 -16.66
C ALA A 17 11.19 13.36 -17.11
N LYS A 18 11.95 14.43 -16.95
CA LYS A 18 11.54 15.76 -17.43
C LYS A 18 11.24 15.76 -18.92
N ALA A 19 12.02 15.02 -19.69
CA ALA A 19 11.88 15.00 -21.14
C ALA A 19 10.82 14.03 -21.64
N ALA A 20 10.59 12.91 -20.95
CA ALA A 20 9.84 11.78 -21.48
C ALA A 20 8.52 11.48 -20.75
N LEU A 21 8.40 11.79 -19.45
CA LEU A 21 7.19 11.46 -18.68
C LEU A 21 6.19 12.62 -18.68
N PRO A 22 4.87 12.33 -18.62
CA PRO A 22 3.83 13.36 -18.75
C PRO A 22 3.93 14.53 -17.78
N ALA A 23 4.28 14.28 -16.53
CA ALA A 23 4.42 15.32 -15.52
C ALA A 23 5.85 15.86 -15.41
N GLY A 24 6.78 15.32 -16.21
CA GLY A 24 8.18 15.71 -16.14
C GLY A 24 8.89 15.30 -14.86
N ARG A 25 8.37 14.31 -14.13
CA ARG A 25 8.90 13.85 -12.84
C ARG A 25 9.08 12.35 -12.87
N THR A 26 9.97 11.83 -12.00
CA THR A 26 10.06 10.40 -11.76
C THR A 26 8.77 9.91 -11.13
N ILE A 27 8.43 8.64 -11.36
CA ILE A 27 7.24 8.03 -10.79
C ILE A 27 7.60 7.09 -9.66
N VAL A 28 6.66 6.92 -8.74
CA VAL A 28 6.82 6.01 -7.61
C VAL A 28 6.55 4.58 -8.08
N PRO A 29 7.42 3.60 -7.75
CA PRO A 29 7.13 2.21 -8.09
C PRO A 29 5.83 1.74 -7.45
N GLY A 30 4.98 1.06 -8.24
CA GLY A 30 3.73 0.53 -7.74
C GLY A 30 3.92 -0.39 -6.54
N ASN A 31 4.94 -1.25 -6.59
CA ASN A 31 5.26 -2.15 -5.49
C ASN A 31 5.59 -1.40 -4.20
N LEU A 32 6.21 -0.23 -4.29
CA LEU A 32 6.50 0.59 -3.12
C LEU A 32 5.22 1.08 -2.47
N LEU A 33 4.23 1.49 -3.26
CA LEU A 33 2.92 1.88 -2.74
C LEU A 33 2.25 0.73 -2.02
N LEU A 34 2.29 -0.46 -2.61
CA LEU A 34 1.67 -1.64 -2.03
C LEU A 34 2.27 -1.98 -0.66
N VAL A 35 3.60 -1.94 -0.53
CA VAL A 35 4.25 -2.30 0.73
C VAL A 35 4.07 -1.25 1.82
N GLN A 36 3.54 -0.07 1.52
CA GLN A 36 3.19 0.92 2.53
C GLN A 36 1.88 0.59 3.25
N LEU A 37 1.04 -0.27 2.69
CA LEU A 37 -0.27 -0.57 3.27
C LEU A 37 -0.23 -1.04 4.72
N PRO A 38 0.62 -2.02 5.10
CA PRO A 38 0.66 -2.45 6.48
C PRO A 38 1.01 -1.33 7.47
N ARG A 39 1.96 -0.49 7.09
CA ARG A 39 2.38 0.64 7.93
C ARG A 39 1.25 1.67 8.08
N LEU A 40 0.56 1.99 7.00
CA LEU A 40 -0.52 2.96 7.03
C LEU A 40 -1.74 2.43 7.79
N LEU A 41 -2.04 1.14 7.67
CA LEU A 41 -3.14 0.51 8.40
C LEU A 41 -2.95 0.57 9.92
N GLN A 42 -1.71 0.54 10.41
CA GLN A 42 -1.44 0.66 11.83
C GLN A 42 -1.91 2.00 12.41
N ARG A 43 -2.11 2.99 11.58
CA ARG A 43 -2.65 4.30 11.97
C ARG A 43 -4.17 4.36 11.89
N VAL A 44 -4.79 3.39 11.25
CA VAL A 44 -6.25 3.35 11.04
C VAL A 44 -6.93 2.56 12.13
N TYR A 45 -6.37 1.40 12.47
CA TYR A 45 -6.91 0.58 13.54
C TYR A 45 -5.78 -0.13 14.29
N THR A 46 -6.10 -0.59 15.50
CA THR A 46 -5.17 -1.38 16.30
C THR A 46 -5.85 -2.66 16.75
N VAL A 47 -5.02 -3.68 16.99
CA VAL A 47 -5.46 -4.92 17.61
C VAL A 47 -4.90 -4.93 19.03
N ALA A 48 -5.78 -5.06 20.03
CA ALA A 48 -5.42 -4.83 21.41
C ALA A 48 -4.36 -5.80 21.94
N VAL A 49 -4.49 -7.09 21.63
CA VAL A 49 -3.57 -8.11 22.11
C VAL A 49 -3.26 -9.10 20.99
N PHE A 50 -2.00 -9.16 20.59
CA PHE A 50 -1.51 -10.17 19.65
C PHE A 50 -0.01 -10.33 19.82
N GLU A 51 0.50 -11.50 19.47
CA GLU A 51 1.94 -11.78 19.50
C GLU A 51 2.64 -11.30 18.24
N LYS A 52 2.06 -11.60 17.08
CA LYS A 52 2.62 -11.20 15.79
C LYS A 52 1.51 -11.04 14.76
N CYS A 53 1.78 -10.21 13.78
CA CYS A 53 0.92 -10.01 12.63
C CYS A 53 1.67 -10.41 11.36
N MET A 54 1.01 -11.16 10.49
CA MET A 54 1.56 -11.54 9.20
C MET A 54 0.56 -11.22 8.11
N VAL A 55 1.06 -10.68 7.00
CA VAL A 55 0.25 -10.50 5.80
C VAL A 55 0.13 -11.86 5.14
N ALA A 56 -1.09 -12.36 5.00
CA ALA A 56 -1.36 -13.63 4.35
C ALA A 56 -1.58 -13.48 2.86
N GLU A 57 -2.19 -12.37 2.45
CA GLU A 57 -2.63 -12.24 1.07
C GLU A 57 -2.90 -10.78 0.70
N TYR A 58 -2.57 -10.42 -0.53
CA TYR A 58 -3.08 -9.23 -1.19
C TYR A 58 -3.99 -9.69 -2.31
N ARG A 59 -5.20 -9.15 -2.37
CA ARG A 59 -6.19 -9.48 -3.39
C ARG A 59 -6.56 -8.28 -4.22
N GLN A 60 -6.89 -8.52 -5.48
CA GLN A 60 -7.44 -7.49 -6.37
C GLN A 60 -6.60 -6.22 -6.39
N VAL A 61 -5.29 -6.39 -6.40
CA VAL A 61 -4.36 -5.27 -6.46
C VAL A 61 -4.47 -4.62 -7.84
N ARG A 62 -4.75 -3.30 -7.85
CA ARG A 62 -4.83 -2.54 -9.08
C ARG A 62 -4.14 -1.21 -8.92
N PHE A 63 -3.23 -0.93 -9.82
CA PHE A 63 -2.55 0.36 -9.91
C PHE A 63 -3.37 1.23 -10.85
N ARG A 64 -4.12 2.16 -10.28
CA ARG A 64 -5.12 2.93 -11.03
C ARG A 64 -4.55 4.11 -11.78
N HIS A 65 -3.55 4.78 -11.18
CA HIS A 65 -2.91 5.96 -11.77
C HIS A 65 -1.44 5.99 -11.42
N ILE A 66 -0.66 6.58 -12.30
CA ILE A 66 0.77 6.83 -12.05
C ILE A 66 0.88 7.85 -10.93
N VAL A 67 1.77 7.57 -9.97
CA VAL A 67 2.08 8.48 -8.87
C VAL A 67 3.44 9.12 -9.13
N ASP A 68 3.44 10.43 -9.34
CA ASP A 68 4.68 11.19 -9.48
C ASP A 68 5.35 11.37 -8.12
N ALA A 69 6.67 11.57 -8.13
CA ALA A 69 7.41 11.84 -6.90
C ALA A 69 6.89 13.11 -6.22
N ASN A 70 6.95 13.12 -4.87
CA ASN A 70 6.56 14.27 -4.06
C ASN A 70 5.07 14.65 -4.11
N VAL A 71 4.22 13.70 -4.44
CA VAL A 71 2.76 13.87 -4.42
C VAL A 71 2.23 13.41 -3.06
N ARG A 72 1.30 14.17 -2.52
CA ARG A 72 0.66 13.83 -1.24
C ARG A 72 -0.44 12.80 -1.44
N LEU A 73 -0.39 11.73 -0.64
CA LEU A 73 -1.34 10.61 -0.71
C LEU A 73 -1.93 10.36 0.68
N PHE A 74 -3.09 9.74 0.70
CA PHE A 74 -3.68 9.26 1.95
C PHE A 74 -4.34 7.89 1.76
N LEU A 75 -4.45 7.15 2.86
CA LEU A 75 -5.11 5.84 2.88
C LEU A 75 -6.57 5.98 3.31
N HIS A 76 -7.44 5.34 2.55
CA HIS A 76 -8.82 5.10 2.92
C HIS A 76 -9.00 3.58 3.07
N ALA A 77 -9.41 3.13 4.24
CA ALA A 77 -9.52 1.70 4.53
C ALA A 77 -10.88 1.35 5.13
N LYS A 78 -11.38 0.18 4.76
CA LYS A 78 -12.61 -0.36 5.30
C LYS A 78 -12.38 -1.83 5.68
N VAL A 79 -12.60 -2.17 6.94
CA VAL A 79 -12.55 -3.56 7.39
C VAL A 79 -13.76 -4.28 6.83
N LEU A 80 -13.51 -5.32 6.04
CA LEU A 80 -14.56 -6.12 5.41
C LEU A 80 -15.01 -7.27 6.29
N SER A 81 -14.07 -7.93 6.97
CA SER A 81 -14.38 -9.06 7.82
C SER A 81 -13.33 -9.24 8.90
N VAL A 82 -13.77 -9.75 10.04
CA VAL A 82 -12.93 -10.17 11.15
C VAL A 82 -13.36 -11.56 11.52
N THR A 83 -12.50 -12.54 11.33
CA THR A 83 -12.83 -13.94 11.52
C THR A 83 -11.90 -14.57 12.55
N PRO A 84 -12.37 -14.76 13.80
CA PRO A 84 -11.60 -15.49 14.79
C PRO A 84 -11.45 -16.94 14.40
N THR A 85 -10.24 -17.46 14.55
CA THR A 85 -9.96 -18.88 14.39
C THR A 85 -9.09 -19.31 15.56
N ARG A 86 -8.84 -20.63 15.64
CA ARG A 86 -8.01 -21.13 16.71
C ARG A 86 -6.57 -20.66 16.51
N GLY A 87 -6.07 -19.82 17.41
CA GLY A 87 -4.70 -19.33 17.39
C GLY A 87 -4.47 -18.03 16.65
N PHE A 88 -5.44 -17.54 15.88
CA PHE A 88 -5.29 -16.27 15.20
C PHE A 88 -6.64 -15.65 14.82
N VAL A 89 -6.60 -14.37 14.50
CA VAL A 89 -7.75 -13.63 13.97
C VAL A 89 -7.40 -13.18 12.56
N ARG A 90 -8.27 -13.49 11.61
CA ARG A 90 -8.10 -13.11 10.21
C ARG A 90 -8.89 -11.85 9.93
N VAL A 91 -8.20 -10.81 9.45
CA VAL A 91 -8.82 -9.52 9.14
C VAL A 91 -8.65 -9.21 7.65
N GLU A 92 -9.75 -8.99 6.97
CA GLU A 92 -9.74 -8.53 5.58
C GLU A 92 -10.07 -7.04 5.55
N THR A 93 -9.23 -6.26 4.90
CA THR A 93 -9.40 -4.81 4.79
C THR A 93 -9.31 -4.37 3.33
N ALA A 94 -10.33 -3.67 2.87
CA ALA A 94 -10.28 -3.00 1.58
C ALA A 94 -9.52 -1.69 1.73
N CYS A 95 -8.50 -1.50 0.90
CA CYS A 95 -7.60 -0.36 0.98
C CYS A 95 -7.60 0.42 -0.32
N GLU A 96 -7.59 1.73 -0.22
CA GLU A 96 -7.41 2.62 -1.35
C GLU A 96 -6.41 3.71 -0.96
N ILE A 97 -5.38 3.89 -1.79
CA ILE A 97 -4.48 5.03 -1.66
C ILE A 97 -4.94 6.08 -2.66
N HIS A 98 -5.33 7.24 -2.16
CA HIS A 98 -5.89 8.32 -2.95
C HIS A 98 -4.91 9.49 -3.05
N PHE A 99 -5.00 10.22 -4.16
CA PHE A 99 -4.36 11.52 -4.29
C PHE A 99 -5.10 12.53 -3.41
N ALA A 100 -4.35 13.28 -2.61
CA ALA A 100 -4.95 14.25 -1.69
C ALA A 100 -5.74 15.35 -2.40
N GLU A 101 -5.26 15.81 -3.55
CA GLU A 101 -5.89 16.91 -4.30
C GLU A 101 -7.14 16.49 -5.05
N THR A 102 -7.07 15.41 -5.81
CA THR A 102 -8.15 14.99 -6.70
C THR A 102 -9.08 13.96 -6.08
N ARG A 103 -8.64 13.31 -5.01
CA ARG A 103 -9.32 12.18 -4.36
C ARG A 103 -9.49 10.96 -5.27
N ARG A 104 -8.77 10.91 -6.38
CA ARG A 104 -8.75 9.75 -7.24
C ARG A 104 -7.91 8.65 -6.62
N PRO A 105 -8.29 7.38 -6.82
CA PRO A 105 -7.48 6.27 -6.32
C PRO A 105 -6.22 6.09 -7.18
N ALA A 106 -5.07 5.98 -6.52
CA ALA A 106 -3.82 5.60 -7.15
C ALA A 106 -3.63 4.09 -7.11
N LEU A 107 -4.04 3.48 -6.00
CA LEU A 107 -3.94 2.04 -5.76
C LEU A 107 -5.18 1.57 -5.03
N THR A 108 -5.73 0.44 -5.45
CA THR A 108 -6.76 -0.28 -4.70
C THR A 108 -6.31 -1.71 -4.47
N ALA A 109 -6.58 -2.24 -3.28
CA ALA A 109 -6.22 -3.59 -2.92
C ALA A 109 -7.03 -4.06 -1.71
N THR A 110 -7.17 -5.36 -1.57
CA THR A 110 -7.64 -5.97 -0.32
C THR A 110 -6.46 -6.65 0.33
N ILE A 111 -6.21 -6.36 1.61
CA ILE A 111 -5.16 -6.99 2.39
C ILE A 111 -5.79 -7.94 3.40
N VAL A 112 -5.21 -9.12 3.51
CA VAL A 112 -5.60 -10.11 4.50
C VAL A 112 -4.47 -10.25 5.51
N ASP A 113 -4.74 -9.85 6.74
CA ASP A 113 -3.79 -9.93 7.85
C ASP A 113 -4.19 -11.03 8.82
N LEU A 114 -3.21 -11.72 9.36
CA LEU A 114 -3.40 -12.71 10.41
C LEU A 114 -2.73 -12.20 11.68
N PHE A 115 -3.53 -12.05 12.73
CA PHE A 115 -3.04 -11.62 14.05
C PHE A 115 -3.01 -12.85 14.95
N TYR A 116 -1.81 -13.30 15.30
CA TYR A 116 -1.61 -14.52 16.07
C TYR A 116 -1.62 -14.26 17.57
N ASP A 117 -2.28 -15.15 18.29
CA ASP A 117 -2.31 -15.09 19.73
C ASP A 117 -0.95 -15.44 20.33
N ALA A 118 -0.68 -14.91 21.53
CA ALA A 118 0.45 -15.35 22.34
C ALA A 118 0.26 -16.81 22.76
N GLN A 119 1.33 -17.61 22.70
CA GLN A 119 1.31 -19.01 23.11
C GLN A 119 2.17 -19.25 24.33
#